data_3348eafc0db8b26d8cb4adddd8363b58
#
_entry.id   3348eafc0db8b26d8cb4adddd8363b58
#
_cell.length_a   1.000
_cell.length_b   1.000
_cell.length_c   1.000
_cell.angle_alpha   90.00
_cell.angle_beta   90.00
_cell.angle_gamma   90.00
#
_symmetry.space_group_name_H-M   'P 1'
#
loop_
_entity.id
_entity.type
_entity.pdbx_description
1 polymer ?
#
loop_
_entity_poly.entity_id
_entity_poly.type
_entity_poly.pdbx_seq_one_letter_code
_entity_poly.pdbx_strand_id
1 'polypeptide(L)'
;CKETEDSALNQLLRNYRDLSRKINGCPFAHTIDEAIMLMEQWLTVRDPQKFFETIIAARDEAACLFDRCKSINMFYGEQFDRYNGVRKFIDDNRDNFDFLPAEGQEAVAALRAICTDEEPWTKMPAYIKMRKAIEAQLQQKRKELVETVTARYNAVFDELEKYAGEMHVSRDKFARRDTTISLNTGTNNFYALQANADTSSFYEEQMHRINAAIPSKPYTPPTPPDNGGGSVHDDGGQPAPPQPRPRVRKIVRLNTHTTEPMHTEADVDRYLQSLKAQLMRYINDDNDIIVS
;
A
#
# COMPACT_ATOMS: atom_id res chain seq x y z
N CYS A 1 42.29 15.26 42.57
CA CYS A 1 42.42 15.91 41.23
C CYS A 1 42.10 14.92 40.10
N LYS A 2 43.07 14.06 39.62
CA LYS A 2 42.77 13.16 38.47
C LYS A 2 41.64 12.18 38.76
N GLU A 3 41.60 11.56 39.93
CA GLU A 3 40.52 10.63 40.32
C GLU A 3 39.14 11.28 40.31
N THR A 4 39.02 12.56 40.66
CA THR A 4 37.77 13.32 40.60
C THR A 4 37.37 13.59 39.17
N GLU A 5 38.33 13.97 38.31
CA GLU A 5 38.09 14.20 36.88
C GLU A 5 37.79 12.90 36.15
N ASP A 6 38.49 11.80 36.44
CA ASP A 6 38.18 10.48 35.90
C ASP A 6 36.74 10.04 36.27
N SER A 7 36.28 10.32 37.49
CA SER A 7 34.89 10.03 37.89
C SER A 7 33.86 10.85 37.12
N ALA A 8 34.12 12.16 36.95
CA ALA A 8 33.25 13.04 36.19
C ALA A 8 33.19 12.66 34.71
N LEU A 9 34.34 12.37 34.07
CA LEU A 9 34.44 11.90 32.70
C LEU A 9 33.73 10.56 32.51
N ASN A 10 33.88 9.61 33.42
CA ASN A 10 33.18 8.33 33.35
C ASN A 10 31.66 8.48 33.48
N GLN A 11 31.19 9.42 34.30
CA GLN A 11 29.73 9.71 34.36
C GLN A 11 29.24 10.33 33.08
N LEU A 12 29.94 11.31 32.50
CA LEU A 12 29.61 11.95 31.25
C LEU A 12 29.63 10.93 30.09
N LEU A 13 30.63 10.07 30.06
CA LEU A 13 30.75 8.99 29.07
C LEU A 13 29.56 8.02 29.11
N ARG A 14 29.10 7.64 30.29
CA ARG A 14 27.88 6.82 30.43
C ARG A 14 26.67 7.52 29.87
N ASN A 15 26.49 8.80 30.19
CA ASN A 15 25.36 9.59 29.68
C ASN A 15 25.40 9.71 28.15
N TYR A 16 26.57 9.94 27.57
CA TYR A 16 26.69 10.05 26.13
C TYR A 16 26.52 8.72 25.40
N ARG A 17 26.98 7.61 25.97
CA ARG A 17 26.69 6.27 25.43
C ARG A 17 25.21 5.94 25.44
N ASP A 18 24.48 6.38 26.47
CA ASP A 18 23.03 6.23 26.53
C ASP A 18 22.32 7.11 25.50
N LEU A 19 22.78 8.34 25.32
CA LEU A 19 22.25 9.27 24.33
C LEU A 19 22.52 8.76 22.91
N SER A 20 23.75 8.32 22.58
CA SER A 20 24.14 7.77 21.28
C SER A 20 23.22 6.62 20.86
N ARG A 21 22.93 5.69 21.79
CA ARG A 21 21.99 4.59 21.52
C ARG A 21 20.58 5.08 21.14
N LYS A 22 20.10 6.13 21.80
CA LYS A 22 18.76 6.67 21.62
C LYS A 22 18.60 7.49 20.34
N ILE A 23 19.67 8.13 19.88
CA ILE A 23 19.70 8.94 18.64
C ILE A 23 20.35 8.20 17.46
N ASN A 24 20.58 6.91 17.60
CA ASN A 24 21.20 6.11 16.54
C ASN A 24 20.43 6.25 15.21
N GLY A 25 21.18 6.45 14.13
CA GLY A 25 20.62 6.70 12.79
C GLY A 25 20.15 8.14 12.54
N CYS A 26 20.35 9.06 13.49
CA CYS A 26 20.22 10.50 13.26
C CYS A 26 21.50 11.09 12.65
N PRO A 27 21.40 12.11 11.77
CA PRO A 27 22.57 12.74 11.14
C PRO A 27 23.61 13.25 12.13
N PHE A 28 23.15 13.78 13.26
CA PHE A 28 23.98 14.37 14.33
C PHE A 28 24.52 13.35 15.35
N ALA A 29 24.22 12.06 15.21
CA ALA A 29 24.68 11.04 16.18
C ALA A 29 26.20 10.92 16.24
N HIS A 30 26.88 11.10 15.10
CA HIS A 30 28.33 11.04 15.00
C HIS A 30 29.05 12.02 15.95
N THR A 31 28.47 13.20 16.21
CA THR A 31 29.03 14.20 17.14
C THR A 31 29.13 13.65 18.57
N ILE A 32 28.14 12.88 19.01
CA ILE A 32 28.17 12.22 20.32
C ILE A 32 29.20 11.08 20.32
N ASP A 33 29.31 10.33 19.23
CA ASP A 33 30.29 9.24 19.11
C ASP A 33 31.72 9.76 19.10
N GLU A 34 31.98 10.90 18.44
CA GLU A 34 33.28 11.60 18.50
C GLU A 34 33.63 12.03 19.93
N ALA A 35 32.67 12.59 20.68
CA ALA A 35 32.89 12.94 22.07
C ALA A 35 33.14 11.73 22.95
N ILE A 36 32.49 10.61 22.71
CA ILE A 36 32.74 9.32 23.38
C ILE A 36 34.18 8.90 23.12
N MET A 37 34.61 8.86 21.85
CA MET A 37 35.98 8.45 21.50
C MET A 37 37.03 9.35 22.12
N LEU A 38 36.82 10.66 22.14
CA LEU A 38 37.73 11.61 22.75
C LEU A 38 37.86 11.38 24.26
N MET A 39 36.75 11.19 24.97
CA MET A 39 36.77 10.90 26.42
C MET A 39 37.41 9.56 26.71
N GLU A 40 37.17 8.51 25.91
CA GLU A 40 37.82 7.21 26.05
C GLU A 40 39.32 7.32 25.86
N GLN A 41 39.79 8.09 24.87
CA GLN A 41 41.20 8.35 24.64
C GLN A 41 41.83 9.04 25.86
N TRP A 42 41.20 10.07 26.43
CA TRP A 42 41.69 10.74 27.63
C TRP A 42 41.82 9.80 28.84
N LEU A 43 40.82 8.93 29.03
CA LEU A 43 40.84 7.96 30.15
C LEU A 43 41.95 6.90 30.04
N THR A 44 42.51 6.69 28.83
CA THR A 44 43.69 5.79 28.68
C THR A 44 44.99 6.37 29.23
N VAL A 45 45.09 7.71 29.38
CA VAL A 45 46.30 8.38 29.86
C VAL A 45 46.43 8.24 31.37
N ARG A 46 47.33 7.36 31.82
CA ARG A 46 47.52 7.05 33.24
C ARG A 46 48.32 8.11 33.99
N ASP A 47 49.32 8.71 33.34
CA ASP A 47 50.14 9.75 33.91
C ASP A 47 49.33 11.05 34.11
N PRO A 48 49.22 11.57 35.36
CA PRO A 48 48.43 12.76 35.64
C PRO A 48 48.89 14.01 34.89
N GLN A 49 50.20 14.22 34.77
CA GLN A 49 50.72 15.39 34.08
C GLN A 49 50.38 15.32 32.57
N LYS A 50 50.66 14.20 31.94
CA LYS A 50 50.33 13.97 30.54
C LYS A 50 48.82 14.04 30.27
N PHE A 51 48.01 13.57 31.21
CA PHE A 51 46.55 13.69 31.11
C PHE A 51 46.11 15.15 30.98
N PHE A 52 46.59 16.04 31.87
CA PHE A 52 46.23 17.45 31.82
C PHE A 52 46.85 18.15 30.60
N GLU A 53 48.08 17.81 30.21
CA GLU A 53 48.70 18.32 28.98
C GLU A 53 47.87 17.97 27.75
N THR A 54 47.35 16.73 27.64
CA THR A 54 46.54 16.28 26.54
C THR A 54 45.21 17.04 26.48
N ILE A 55 44.52 17.23 27.62
CA ILE A 55 43.26 17.99 27.67
C ILE A 55 43.50 19.47 27.29
N ILE A 56 44.56 20.07 27.81
CA ILE A 56 44.90 21.47 27.50
C ILE A 56 45.22 21.64 26.02
N ALA A 57 45.95 20.70 25.42
CA ALA A 57 46.27 20.76 23.99
C ALA A 57 45.03 20.67 23.09
N ALA A 58 43.99 19.90 23.49
CA ALA A 58 42.73 19.71 22.75
C ALA A 58 41.63 20.68 23.21
N ARG A 59 41.90 21.65 24.06
CA ARG A 59 40.90 22.45 24.79
C ARG A 59 39.86 23.10 23.86
N ASP A 60 40.28 23.76 22.81
CA ASP A 60 39.42 24.58 21.99
C ASP A 60 38.55 23.69 21.08
N GLU A 61 39.08 22.60 20.52
CA GLU A 61 38.36 21.61 19.74
C GLU A 61 37.34 20.84 20.61
N ALA A 62 37.79 20.42 21.83
CA ALA A 62 36.94 19.75 22.78
C ALA A 62 35.78 20.64 23.26
N ALA A 63 36.04 21.92 23.53
CA ALA A 63 35.00 22.88 23.92
C ALA A 63 33.93 23.00 22.87
N CYS A 64 34.32 23.17 21.60
CA CYS A 64 33.38 23.21 20.48
C CYS A 64 32.54 21.92 20.35
N LEU A 65 33.19 20.76 20.45
CA LEU A 65 32.55 19.44 20.39
C LEU A 65 31.54 19.26 21.53
N PHE A 66 31.92 19.56 22.76
CA PHE A 66 31.02 19.42 23.91
C PHE A 66 29.90 20.42 23.95
N ASP A 67 30.05 21.63 23.40
CA ASP A 67 28.95 22.58 23.21
C ASP A 67 27.92 22.07 22.19
N ARG A 68 28.36 21.45 21.10
CA ARG A 68 27.46 20.75 20.17
C ARG A 68 26.76 19.56 20.86
N CYS A 69 27.48 18.74 21.62
CA CYS A 69 26.89 17.63 22.38
C CYS A 69 25.84 18.14 23.38
N LYS A 70 26.05 19.28 24.03
CA LYS A 70 25.08 19.91 24.91
C LYS A 70 23.83 20.31 24.16
N SER A 71 23.97 20.91 22.98
CA SER A 71 22.84 21.28 22.12
C SER A 71 22.05 20.04 21.69
N ILE A 72 22.71 18.95 21.32
CA ILE A 72 22.07 17.66 20.99
C ILE A 72 21.30 17.11 22.19
N ASN A 73 21.89 17.14 23.39
CA ASN A 73 21.23 16.64 24.59
C ASN A 73 19.99 17.47 24.97
N MET A 74 20.05 18.79 24.82
CA MET A 74 18.89 19.67 25.00
C MET A 74 17.80 19.38 23.95
N PHE A 75 18.19 19.25 22.70
CA PHE A 75 17.28 18.89 21.62
C PHE A 75 16.61 17.55 21.86
N TYR A 76 17.36 16.54 22.30
CA TYR A 76 16.83 15.23 22.68
C TYR A 76 15.76 15.34 23.76
N GLY A 77 16.01 16.12 24.82
CA GLY A 77 15.05 16.28 25.92
C GLY A 77 13.78 17.05 25.57
N GLU A 78 13.87 18.03 24.66
CA GLU A 78 12.80 18.99 24.44
C GLU A 78 12.03 18.80 23.12
N GLN A 79 12.70 18.34 22.06
CA GLN A 79 12.17 18.39 20.70
C GLN A 79 12.25 17.08 19.92
N PHE A 80 12.94 16.08 20.44
CA PHE A 80 13.24 14.84 19.70
C PHE A 80 11.98 14.05 19.33
N ASP A 81 10.97 14.01 20.20
CA ASP A 81 9.72 13.35 19.88
C ASP A 81 9.00 14.03 18.69
N ARG A 82 9.08 15.35 18.63
CA ARG A 82 8.52 16.11 17.49
C ARG A 82 9.31 15.83 16.21
N TYR A 83 10.63 15.78 16.32
CA TYR A 83 11.53 15.43 15.20
C TYR A 83 11.24 14.02 14.66
N ASN A 84 11.08 13.03 15.53
CA ASN A 84 10.67 11.70 15.15
C ASN A 84 9.26 11.68 14.52
N GLY A 85 8.35 12.50 15.03
CA GLY A 85 7.03 12.70 14.43
C GLY A 85 7.10 13.23 12.99
N VAL A 86 8.12 14.06 12.66
CA VAL A 86 8.36 14.50 11.27
C VAL A 86 8.82 13.35 10.40
N ARG A 87 9.84 12.63 10.84
CA ARG A 87 10.38 11.48 10.09
C ARG A 87 9.26 10.48 9.77
N LYS A 88 8.49 10.14 10.79
CA LYS A 88 7.34 9.25 10.63
C LYS A 88 6.32 9.82 9.63
N PHE A 89 5.98 11.10 9.72
CA PHE A 89 5.05 11.75 8.78
C PHE A 89 5.55 11.68 7.33
N ILE A 90 6.85 11.88 7.11
CA ILE A 90 7.47 11.76 5.79
C ILE A 90 7.38 10.32 5.28
N ASP A 91 7.67 9.35 6.12
CA ASP A 91 7.66 7.94 5.74
C ASP A 91 6.22 7.45 5.47
N ASP A 92 5.28 7.79 6.33
CA ASP A 92 3.86 7.39 6.22
C ASP A 92 3.18 7.97 4.95
N ASN A 93 3.66 9.11 4.43
CA ASN A 93 3.06 9.80 3.29
C ASN A 93 3.95 9.83 2.04
N ARG A 94 5.03 9.05 2.01
CA ARG A 94 6.05 9.09 0.94
C ARG A 94 5.43 9.07 -0.45
N ASP A 95 4.54 8.13 -0.72
CA ASP A 95 3.92 7.91 -2.02
C ASP A 95 2.84 8.97 -2.33
N ASN A 96 2.20 9.51 -1.29
CA ASN A 96 1.16 10.50 -1.45
C ASN A 96 1.71 11.88 -1.84
N PHE A 97 2.98 12.15 -1.57
CA PHE A 97 3.60 13.43 -1.92
C PHE A 97 3.65 13.67 -3.42
N ASP A 98 3.67 12.63 -4.25
CA ASP A 98 3.66 12.75 -5.71
C ASP A 98 2.39 13.43 -6.24
N PHE A 99 1.33 13.44 -5.46
CA PHE A 99 0.05 14.08 -5.78
C PHE A 99 -0.05 15.55 -5.35
N LEU A 100 0.98 16.07 -4.67
CA LEU A 100 1.01 17.46 -4.25
C LEU A 100 1.38 18.39 -5.43
N PRO A 101 0.88 19.63 -5.46
CA PRO A 101 1.34 20.64 -6.38
C PRO A 101 2.81 21.00 -6.12
N ALA A 102 3.45 21.68 -7.06
CA ALA A 102 4.89 22.04 -6.98
C ALA A 102 5.26 22.70 -5.65
N GLU A 103 4.46 23.66 -5.18
CA GLU A 103 4.66 24.32 -3.87
C GLU A 103 4.65 23.31 -2.70
N GLY A 104 3.77 22.34 -2.75
CA GLY A 104 3.69 21.27 -1.74
C GLY A 104 4.93 20.37 -1.79
N GLN A 105 5.41 20.04 -2.97
CA GLN A 105 6.63 19.24 -3.14
C GLN A 105 7.89 20.00 -2.67
N GLU A 106 7.97 21.30 -2.90
CA GLU A 106 9.04 22.16 -2.36
C GLU A 106 9.01 22.17 -0.82
N ALA A 107 7.82 22.28 -0.22
CA ALA A 107 7.65 22.21 1.23
C ALA A 107 8.06 20.82 1.79
N VAL A 108 7.75 19.73 1.09
CA VAL A 108 8.22 18.38 1.45
C VAL A 108 9.72 18.25 1.35
N ALA A 109 10.35 18.83 0.30
CA ALA A 109 11.81 18.84 0.14
C ALA A 109 12.49 19.60 1.30
N ALA A 110 11.94 20.77 1.67
CA ALA A 110 12.41 21.55 2.80
C ALA A 110 12.26 20.77 4.13
N LEU A 111 11.16 20.04 4.29
CA LEU A 111 10.91 19.21 5.47
C LEU A 111 11.90 18.05 5.55
N ARG A 112 12.19 17.37 4.44
CA ARG A 112 13.21 16.33 4.35
C ARG A 112 14.59 16.84 4.69
N ALA A 113 14.93 18.05 4.23
CA ALA A 113 16.21 18.69 4.53
C ALA A 113 16.42 18.90 6.05
N ILE A 114 15.36 19.16 6.82
CA ILE A 114 15.47 19.24 8.29
C ILE A 114 15.84 17.88 8.89
N CYS A 115 15.29 16.80 8.35
CA CYS A 115 15.56 15.44 8.86
C CYS A 115 16.96 14.92 8.53
N THR A 116 17.63 15.52 7.56
CA THR A 116 19.01 15.19 7.15
C THR A 116 20.04 16.20 7.66
N ASP A 117 19.59 17.23 8.39
CA ASP A 117 20.47 18.28 8.94
C ASP A 117 21.23 17.78 10.15
N GLU A 118 22.48 18.22 10.30
CA GLU A 118 23.30 17.95 11.49
C GLU A 118 22.86 18.79 12.71
N GLU A 119 22.16 19.91 12.45
CA GLU A 119 21.67 20.82 13.49
C GLU A 119 20.16 21.09 13.34
N PRO A 120 19.31 20.05 13.39
CA PRO A 120 17.87 20.20 13.12
C PRO A 120 17.17 21.15 14.09
N TRP A 121 17.69 21.31 15.31
CA TRP A 121 17.11 22.20 16.33
C TRP A 121 17.02 23.66 15.91
N THR A 122 17.89 24.10 15.01
CA THR A 122 17.87 25.47 14.48
C THR A 122 16.69 25.73 13.53
N LYS A 123 16.17 24.68 12.89
CA LYS A 123 15.10 24.73 11.88
C LYS A 123 13.73 24.26 12.39
N MET A 124 13.68 23.61 13.55
CA MET A 124 12.45 23.09 14.14
C MET A 124 11.31 24.10 14.30
N PRO A 125 11.53 25.39 14.58
CA PRO A 125 10.42 26.35 14.65
C PRO A 125 9.64 26.51 13.34
N ALA A 126 10.30 26.43 12.19
CA ALA A 126 9.64 26.55 10.89
C ALA A 126 8.86 25.27 10.50
N TYR A 127 9.26 24.14 11.02
CA TYR A 127 8.75 22.82 10.70
C TYR A 127 7.24 22.67 10.96
N ILE A 128 6.74 23.13 12.08
CA ILE A 128 5.32 22.96 12.46
C ILE A 128 4.39 23.60 11.41
N LYS A 129 4.79 24.79 10.91
CA LYS A 129 4.03 25.51 9.87
C LYS A 129 4.05 24.76 8.54
N MET A 130 5.23 24.28 8.12
CA MET A 130 5.39 23.52 6.88
C MET A 130 4.58 22.20 6.92
N ARG A 131 4.70 21.45 7.99
CA ARG A 131 3.95 20.21 8.15
C ARG A 131 2.45 20.43 8.06
N LYS A 132 1.89 21.41 8.78
CA LYS A 132 0.45 21.73 8.73
C LYS A 132 -0.01 22.11 7.32
N ALA A 133 0.81 22.85 6.56
CA ALA A 133 0.47 23.20 5.19
C ALA A 133 0.43 21.97 4.28
N ILE A 134 1.41 21.06 4.40
CA ILE A 134 1.44 19.80 3.66
C ILE A 134 0.25 18.92 4.05
N GLU A 135 -0.05 18.76 5.34
CA GLU A 135 -1.19 17.98 5.84
C GLU A 135 -2.52 18.49 5.26
N ALA A 136 -2.70 19.81 5.20
CA ALA A 136 -3.91 20.40 4.61
C ALA A 136 -4.04 20.09 3.11
N GLN A 137 -2.94 20.17 2.35
CA GLN A 137 -2.94 19.83 0.92
C GLN A 137 -3.19 18.34 0.69
N LEU A 138 -2.61 17.44 1.50
CA LEU A 138 -2.86 16.01 1.43
C LEU A 138 -4.32 15.69 1.76
N GLN A 139 -4.91 16.32 2.77
CA GLN A 139 -6.32 16.13 3.12
C GLN A 139 -7.24 16.59 2.00
N GLN A 140 -6.95 17.74 1.39
CA GLN A 140 -7.73 18.23 0.26
C GLN A 140 -7.63 17.26 -0.94
N LYS A 141 -6.43 16.79 -1.26
CA LYS A 141 -6.24 15.84 -2.36
C LYS A 141 -6.93 14.51 -2.11
N ARG A 142 -6.84 13.99 -0.88
CA ARG A 142 -7.56 12.78 -0.48
C ARG A 142 -9.07 12.94 -0.68
N LYS A 143 -9.62 14.07 -0.25
CA LYS A 143 -11.05 14.37 -0.41
C LYS A 143 -11.46 14.34 -1.88
N GLU A 144 -10.71 14.98 -2.78
CA GLU A 144 -10.97 14.96 -4.23
C GLU A 144 -10.95 13.54 -4.81
N LEU A 145 -9.97 12.73 -4.43
CA LEU A 145 -9.88 11.34 -4.88
C LEU A 145 -11.06 10.51 -4.36
N VAL A 146 -11.43 10.63 -3.10
CA VAL A 146 -12.57 9.93 -2.50
C VAL A 146 -13.88 10.33 -3.17
N GLU A 147 -14.08 11.62 -3.43
CA GLU A 147 -15.26 12.12 -4.17
C GLU A 147 -15.32 11.55 -5.58
N THR A 148 -14.18 11.47 -6.27
CA THR A 148 -14.08 10.89 -7.61
C THR A 148 -14.46 9.41 -7.60
N VAL A 149 -13.87 8.60 -6.69
CA VAL A 149 -14.19 7.18 -6.54
C VAL A 149 -15.67 7.00 -6.22
N THR A 150 -16.18 7.76 -5.26
CA THR A 150 -17.59 7.70 -4.84
C THR A 150 -18.54 7.99 -6.01
N ALA A 151 -18.25 9.03 -6.79
CA ALA A 151 -19.07 9.39 -7.96
C ALA A 151 -19.04 8.30 -9.02
N ARG A 152 -17.89 7.67 -9.28
CA ARG A 152 -17.77 6.58 -10.25
C ARG A 152 -18.58 5.35 -9.82
N TYR A 153 -18.44 4.92 -8.58
CA TYR A 153 -19.23 3.79 -8.08
C TYR A 153 -20.71 4.09 -8.04
N ASN A 154 -21.13 5.30 -7.68
CA ASN A 154 -22.54 5.69 -7.71
C ASN A 154 -23.12 5.58 -9.11
N ALA A 155 -22.41 6.08 -10.13
CA ALA A 155 -22.86 5.98 -11.52
C ALA A 155 -23.02 4.51 -11.96
N VAL A 156 -22.04 3.65 -11.62
CA VAL A 156 -22.12 2.22 -11.90
C VAL A 156 -23.31 1.56 -11.19
N PHE A 157 -23.52 1.86 -9.92
CA PHE A 157 -24.66 1.30 -9.20
C PHE A 157 -26.01 1.77 -9.72
N ASP A 158 -26.11 3.02 -10.18
CA ASP A 158 -27.34 3.53 -10.80
C ASP A 158 -27.68 2.74 -12.08
N GLU A 159 -26.69 2.41 -12.91
CA GLU A 159 -26.84 1.58 -14.09
C GLU A 159 -27.20 0.13 -13.73
N LEU A 160 -26.50 -0.48 -12.79
CA LEU A 160 -26.73 -1.86 -12.34
C LEU A 160 -28.13 -2.03 -11.73
N GLU A 161 -28.55 -1.09 -10.87
CA GLU A 161 -29.86 -1.12 -10.22
C GLU A 161 -31.00 -0.93 -11.24
N LYS A 162 -30.81 -0.04 -12.22
CA LYS A 162 -31.75 0.13 -13.34
C LYS A 162 -31.87 -1.15 -14.14
N TYR A 163 -30.73 -1.74 -14.56
CA TYR A 163 -30.73 -2.97 -15.36
C TYR A 163 -31.33 -4.16 -14.59
N ALA A 164 -30.97 -4.32 -13.30
CA ALA A 164 -31.56 -5.36 -12.47
C ALA A 164 -33.06 -5.20 -12.30
N GLY A 165 -33.57 -3.97 -12.18
CA GLY A 165 -35.00 -3.68 -12.14
C GLY A 165 -35.73 -4.07 -13.44
N GLU A 166 -35.17 -3.73 -14.61
CA GLU A 166 -35.69 -4.12 -15.92
C GLU A 166 -35.71 -5.66 -16.10
N MET A 167 -34.72 -6.36 -15.57
CA MET A 167 -34.63 -7.82 -15.64
C MET A 167 -35.31 -8.55 -14.48
N HIS A 168 -35.99 -7.85 -13.58
CA HIS A 168 -36.65 -8.39 -12.39
C HIS A 168 -35.73 -9.19 -11.48
N VAL A 169 -34.44 -8.82 -11.41
CA VAL A 169 -33.45 -9.44 -10.54
C VAL A 169 -33.41 -8.75 -9.16
N SER A 170 -33.46 -9.56 -8.09
CA SER A 170 -33.47 -9.04 -6.72
C SER A 170 -32.15 -8.38 -6.34
N ARG A 171 -32.23 -7.31 -5.53
CA ARG A 171 -31.08 -6.48 -5.10
C ARG A 171 -30.00 -7.26 -4.34
N ASP A 172 -30.34 -8.37 -3.71
CA ASP A 172 -29.41 -9.22 -2.99
C ASP A 172 -28.46 -10.07 -3.88
N LYS A 173 -28.69 -10.07 -5.19
CA LYS A 173 -27.90 -10.85 -6.16
C LYS A 173 -26.60 -10.19 -6.59
N PHE A 174 -26.43 -8.92 -6.30
CA PHE A 174 -25.21 -8.18 -6.63
C PHE A 174 -24.72 -7.33 -5.43
N ALA A 175 -23.55 -6.72 -5.56
CA ALA A 175 -22.86 -6.03 -4.47
C ALA A 175 -23.71 -4.90 -3.85
N ARG A 176 -23.45 -4.60 -2.57
CA ARG A 176 -24.08 -3.48 -1.86
C ARG A 176 -23.32 -2.19 -2.07
N ARG A 177 -24.02 -1.12 -2.48
CA ARG A 177 -23.47 0.19 -2.79
C ARG A 177 -22.59 0.73 -1.66
N ASP A 178 -23.13 0.93 -0.46
CA ASP A 178 -22.44 1.58 0.64
C ASP A 178 -21.20 0.79 1.09
N THR A 179 -21.29 -0.53 1.15
CA THR A 179 -20.18 -1.40 1.53
C THR A 179 -19.06 -1.33 0.49
N THR A 180 -19.42 -1.37 -0.80
CA THR A 180 -18.45 -1.31 -1.89
C THR A 180 -17.74 0.03 -1.93
N ILE A 181 -18.47 1.15 -1.82
CA ILE A 181 -17.88 2.49 -1.77
C ILE A 181 -16.96 2.63 -0.56
N SER A 182 -17.42 2.20 0.61
CA SER A 182 -16.60 2.26 1.84
C SER A 182 -15.29 1.48 1.72
N LEU A 183 -15.31 0.28 1.14
CA LEU A 183 -14.11 -0.53 0.90
C LEU A 183 -13.13 0.16 -0.04
N ASN A 184 -13.61 0.76 -1.11
CA ASN A 184 -12.78 1.37 -2.14
C ASN A 184 -12.32 2.80 -1.80
N THR A 185 -12.91 3.44 -0.80
CA THR A 185 -12.51 4.77 -0.31
C THR A 185 -11.78 4.74 1.04
N GLY A 186 -11.71 3.58 1.71
CA GLY A 186 -11.16 3.43 3.06
C GLY A 186 -9.63 3.49 3.14
N THR A 187 -8.91 3.44 2.04
CA THR A 187 -7.45 3.54 2.02
C THR A 187 -6.92 4.97 2.15
N ASN A 188 -5.73 5.11 2.72
CA ASN A 188 -4.98 6.36 2.76
C ASN A 188 -3.91 6.47 1.64
N ASN A 189 -3.74 5.45 0.82
CA ASN A 189 -2.83 5.46 -0.33
C ASN A 189 -3.53 6.08 -1.54
N PHE A 190 -2.98 7.16 -2.08
CA PHE A 190 -3.60 7.93 -3.16
C PHE A 190 -3.52 7.21 -4.51
N TYR A 191 -2.48 6.44 -4.77
CA TYR A 191 -2.41 5.58 -5.95
C TYR A 191 -3.50 4.52 -5.94
N ALA A 192 -3.76 3.91 -4.77
CA ALA A 192 -4.87 2.95 -4.63
C ALA A 192 -6.23 3.63 -4.83
N LEU A 193 -6.45 4.83 -4.26
CA LEU A 193 -7.68 5.59 -4.52
C LEU A 193 -7.85 5.93 -6.00
N GLN A 194 -6.77 6.34 -6.68
CA GLN A 194 -6.80 6.63 -8.10
C GLN A 194 -7.12 5.38 -8.94
N ALA A 195 -6.50 4.24 -8.62
CA ALA A 195 -6.78 2.97 -9.27
C ALA A 195 -8.24 2.52 -9.03
N ASN A 196 -8.77 2.70 -7.82
CA ASN A 196 -10.14 2.37 -7.48
C ASN A 196 -11.19 3.21 -8.23
N ALA A 197 -10.80 4.32 -8.88
CA ALA A 197 -11.68 5.08 -9.74
C ALA A 197 -11.98 4.40 -11.09
N ASP A 198 -11.20 3.39 -11.48
CA ASP A 198 -11.52 2.50 -12.58
C ASP A 198 -12.49 1.40 -12.09
N THR A 199 -13.73 1.53 -12.48
CA THR A 199 -14.83 0.64 -12.07
C THR A 199 -15.18 -0.41 -13.12
N SER A 200 -14.41 -0.52 -14.21
CA SER A 200 -14.75 -1.36 -15.37
C SER A 200 -14.90 -2.84 -15.01
N SER A 201 -13.89 -3.41 -14.36
CA SER A 201 -13.93 -4.82 -13.94
C SER A 201 -15.03 -5.10 -12.91
N PHE A 202 -15.27 -4.16 -12.00
CA PHE A 202 -16.36 -4.27 -11.05
C PHE A 202 -17.72 -4.28 -11.76
N TYR A 203 -17.93 -3.37 -12.71
CA TYR A 203 -19.18 -3.33 -13.50
C TYR A 203 -19.42 -4.65 -14.23
N GLU A 204 -18.42 -5.15 -14.94
CA GLU A 204 -18.52 -6.42 -15.67
C GLU A 204 -18.85 -7.60 -14.75
N GLU A 205 -18.20 -7.69 -13.59
CA GLU A 205 -18.48 -8.72 -12.60
C GLU A 205 -19.93 -8.65 -12.11
N GLN A 206 -20.41 -7.45 -11.76
CA GLN A 206 -21.77 -7.30 -11.26
C GLN A 206 -22.81 -7.55 -12.36
N MET A 207 -22.57 -7.12 -13.60
CA MET A 207 -23.41 -7.45 -14.74
C MET A 207 -23.50 -8.95 -14.98
N HIS A 208 -22.39 -9.66 -14.86
CA HIS A 208 -22.40 -11.11 -14.96
C HIS A 208 -23.27 -11.75 -13.86
N ARG A 209 -23.16 -11.27 -12.61
CA ARG A 209 -23.99 -11.76 -11.48
C ARG A 209 -25.48 -11.51 -11.72
N ILE A 210 -25.85 -10.33 -12.21
CA ILE A 210 -27.24 -10.01 -12.54
C ILE A 210 -27.74 -10.92 -13.65
N ASN A 211 -26.98 -11.08 -14.74
CA ASN A 211 -27.37 -11.93 -15.88
C ASN A 211 -27.56 -13.41 -15.46
N ALA A 212 -26.68 -13.91 -14.58
CA ALA A 212 -26.81 -15.28 -14.04
C ALA A 212 -28.07 -15.47 -13.15
N ALA A 213 -28.58 -14.38 -12.57
CA ALA A 213 -29.74 -14.40 -11.70
C ALA A 213 -31.07 -14.10 -12.42
N ILE A 214 -31.07 -13.81 -13.75
CA ILE A 214 -32.29 -13.58 -14.53
C ILE A 214 -33.14 -14.86 -14.47
N PRO A 215 -34.43 -14.77 -14.06
CA PRO A 215 -35.31 -15.94 -14.02
C PRO A 215 -35.48 -16.54 -15.42
N SER A 216 -35.16 -17.80 -15.59
CA SER A 216 -35.45 -18.54 -16.79
C SER A 216 -36.99 -18.51 -16.99
N LYS A 217 -37.46 -18.02 -18.11
CA LYS A 217 -38.89 -18.20 -18.44
C LYS A 217 -39.22 -19.69 -18.35
N PRO A 218 -40.25 -20.12 -17.59
CA PRO A 218 -40.66 -21.50 -17.62
C PRO A 218 -40.93 -21.90 -19.08
N TYR A 219 -40.23 -22.94 -19.53
CA TYR A 219 -40.52 -23.55 -20.84
C TYR A 219 -41.96 -24.02 -20.82
N THR A 220 -42.85 -23.30 -21.48
CA THR A 220 -44.19 -23.78 -21.79
C THR A 220 -44.03 -24.62 -23.06
N PRO A 221 -44.16 -25.97 -22.95
CA PRO A 221 -44.14 -26.79 -24.15
C PRO A 221 -45.25 -26.28 -25.10
N PRO A 222 -44.99 -26.19 -26.41
CA PRO A 222 -46.06 -25.86 -27.35
C PRO A 222 -47.20 -26.86 -27.13
N THR A 223 -48.42 -26.34 -26.90
CA THR A 223 -49.63 -27.16 -26.79
C THR A 223 -49.70 -27.97 -28.07
N PRO A 224 -49.78 -29.33 -27.99
CA PRO A 224 -49.91 -30.13 -29.19
C PRO A 224 -51.14 -29.65 -29.94
N PRO A 225 -51.11 -29.50 -31.28
CA PRO A 225 -52.30 -29.18 -32.02
C PRO A 225 -53.34 -30.28 -31.79
N ASP A 226 -54.56 -29.87 -31.50
CA ASP A 226 -55.71 -30.71 -31.32
C ASP A 226 -55.97 -31.46 -32.62
N ASN A 227 -55.51 -32.73 -32.73
CA ASN A 227 -55.74 -33.58 -33.88
C ASN A 227 -57.11 -34.25 -33.72
N GLY A 228 -58.09 -33.51 -34.16
CA GLY A 228 -59.38 -34.17 -34.59
C GLY A 228 -59.06 -35.24 -35.61
N GLY A 229 -59.56 -36.42 -35.36
CA GLY A 229 -59.30 -37.67 -36.02
C GLY A 229 -59.28 -37.69 -37.55
N GLY A 230 -58.46 -38.60 -38.09
CA GLY A 230 -58.43 -38.91 -39.53
C GLY A 230 -57.28 -39.87 -39.89
N SER A 231 -57.65 -41.18 -39.89
CA SER A 231 -57.22 -42.20 -40.86
C SER A 231 -55.76 -42.43 -41.19
N VAL A 232 -55.36 -43.67 -40.94
CA VAL A 232 -54.19 -44.47 -41.32
C VAL A 232 -53.72 -44.20 -42.77
N HIS A 233 -52.45 -43.90 -42.94
CA HIS A 233 -51.62 -44.35 -44.07
C HIS A 233 -50.18 -44.59 -43.58
N ASP A 234 -49.77 -45.82 -43.74
CA ASP A 234 -48.39 -46.35 -43.57
C ASP A 234 -47.57 -45.83 -44.76
N ASP A 235 -46.48 -45.07 -44.48
CA ASP A 235 -45.38 -44.86 -45.43
C ASP A 235 -44.08 -44.67 -44.73
N GLY A 236 -43.11 -45.50 -45.12
CA GLY A 236 -41.78 -45.66 -44.53
C GLY A 236 -40.92 -44.39 -44.68
N GLY A 237 -40.78 -43.68 -43.59
CA GLY A 237 -39.89 -42.51 -43.50
C GLY A 237 -38.62 -42.82 -42.69
N GLN A 238 -37.47 -42.64 -43.31
CA GLN A 238 -36.12 -42.74 -42.73
C GLN A 238 -36.02 -42.01 -41.40
N PRO A 239 -35.26 -42.57 -40.42
CA PRO A 239 -35.03 -41.90 -39.14
C PRO A 239 -34.25 -40.58 -39.34
N ALA A 240 -34.78 -39.50 -38.80
CA ALA A 240 -34.14 -38.18 -38.78
C ALA A 240 -32.76 -38.26 -38.11
N PRO A 241 -31.76 -37.51 -38.61
CA PRO A 241 -30.44 -37.48 -38.00
C PRO A 241 -30.51 -36.98 -36.55
N PRO A 242 -29.72 -37.53 -35.62
CA PRO A 242 -29.76 -37.16 -34.21
C PRO A 242 -29.44 -35.66 -34.05
N GLN A 243 -30.36 -34.93 -33.43
CA GLN A 243 -30.15 -33.53 -33.08
C GLN A 243 -28.92 -33.40 -32.15
N PRO A 244 -28.00 -32.44 -32.40
CA PRO A 244 -26.84 -32.20 -31.54
C PRO A 244 -27.34 -31.90 -30.12
N ARG A 245 -26.82 -32.63 -29.14
CA ARG A 245 -27.10 -32.40 -27.72
C ARG A 245 -26.66 -30.99 -27.35
N PRO A 246 -27.43 -30.24 -26.56
CA PRO A 246 -27.01 -28.93 -26.09
C PRO A 246 -25.71 -29.05 -25.26
N ARG A 247 -24.65 -28.37 -25.70
CA ARG A 247 -23.38 -28.32 -24.97
C ARG A 247 -23.58 -27.64 -23.60
N VAL A 248 -23.13 -28.26 -22.55
CA VAL A 248 -23.21 -27.71 -21.20
C VAL A 248 -22.04 -26.74 -21.01
N ARG A 249 -22.33 -25.49 -20.69
CA ARG A 249 -21.31 -24.48 -20.36
C ARG A 249 -20.79 -24.72 -18.95
N LYS A 250 -19.51 -24.96 -18.81
CA LYS A 250 -18.84 -25.19 -17.52
C LYS A 250 -17.87 -24.03 -17.25
N ILE A 251 -18.07 -23.33 -16.13
CA ILE A 251 -17.12 -22.30 -15.66
C ILE A 251 -15.99 -23.00 -14.93
N VAL A 252 -14.77 -22.84 -15.41
CA VAL A 252 -13.57 -23.43 -14.82
C VAL A 252 -12.68 -22.34 -14.26
N ARG A 253 -12.38 -22.44 -12.97
CA ARG A 253 -11.37 -21.60 -12.34
C ARG A 253 -10.00 -22.24 -12.52
N LEU A 254 -9.09 -21.54 -13.19
CA LEU A 254 -7.70 -21.96 -13.29
C LEU A 254 -6.95 -21.55 -12.03
N ASN A 255 -6.06 -22.43 -11.56
CA ASN A 255 -5.12 -22.02 -10.52
C ASN A 255 -3.98 -21.23 -11.18
N THR A 256 -4.11 -19.90 -11.12
CA THR A 256 -3.14 -18.95 -11.68
C THR A 256 -2.06 -18.51 -10.68
N HIS A 257 -2.10 -19.01 -9.44
CA HIS A 257 -1.10 -18.68 -8.44
C HIS A 257 0.16 -19.51 -8.62
N THR A 258 1.30 -18.83 -8.77
CA THR A 258 2.63 -19.46 -8.66
C THR A 258 3.19 -19.18 -7.28
N THR A 259 3.75 -20.20 -6.64
CA THR A 259 4.47 -20.07 -5.36
C THR A 259 5.94 -19.69 -5.57
N GLU A 260 6.44 -19.77 -6.80
CA GLU A 260 7.84 -19.49 -7.16
C GLU A 260 7.91 -18.26 -8.09
N PRO A 261 8.85 -17.35 -7.86
CA PRO A 261 9.07 -16.22 -8.76
C PRO A 261 9.60 -16.71 -10.12
N MET A 262 9.07 -16.18 -11.22
CA MET A 262 9.52 -16.47 -12.58
C MET A 262 10.65 -15.52 -12.94
N HIS A 263 11.84 -16.05 -13.25
CA HIS A 263 13.04 -15.28 -13.57
C HIS A 263 13.51 -15.42 -15.01
N THR A 264 13.04 -16.44 -15.72
CA THR A 264 13.47 -16.76 -17.07
C THR A 264 12.28 -17.02 -17.99
N GLU A 265 12.49 -16.89 -19.31
CA GLU A 265 11.51 -17.25 -20.34
C GLU A 265 11.08 -18.72 -20.20
N ALA A 266 11.99 -19.59 -19.84
CA ALA A 266 11.70 -21.02 -19.59
C ALA A 266 10.75 -21.25 -18.41
N ASP A 267 10.77 -20.39 -17.39
CA ASP A 267 9.84 -20.46 -16.26
C ASP A 267 8.44 -20.04 -16.70
N VAL A 268 8.34 -19.01 -17.54
CA VAL A 268 7.08 -18.56 -18.13
C VAL A 268 6.48 -19.65 -19.02
N ASP A 269 7.29 -20.28 -19.87
CA ASP A 269 6.83 -21.36 -20.75
C ASP A 269 6.31 -22.57 -19.95
N ARG A 270 6.99 -22.96 -18.89
CA ARG A 270 6.57 -24.04 -17.99
C ARG A 270 5.24 -23.72 -17.32
N TYR A 271 5.07 -22.47 -16.90
CA TYR A 271 3.81 -22.01 -16.32
C TYR A 271 2.66 -22.04 -17.33
N LEU A 272 2.88 -21.54 -18.55
CA LEU A 272 1.88 -21.55 -19.63
C LEU A 272 1.52 -23.00 -20.04
N GLN A 273 2.47 -23.91 -20.07
CA GLN A 273 2.22 -25.32 -20.32
C GLN A 273 1.34 -25.96 -19.24
N SER A 274 1.57 -25.59 -17.98
CA SER A 274 0.73 -26.06 -16.86
C SER A 274 -0.72 -25.56 -16.99
N LEU A 275 -0.92 -24.28 -17.31
CA LEU A 275 -2.24 -23.71 -17.55
C LEU A 275 -2.93 -24.37 -18.75
N LYS A 276 -2.20 -24.59 -19.84
CA LYS A 276 -2.70 -25.30 -21.02
C LYS A 276 -3.15 -26.72 -20.67
N ALA A 277 -2.36 -27.46 -19.88
CA ALA A 277 -2.70 -28.81 -19.45
C ALA A 277 -3.97 -28.83 -18.56
N GLN A 278 -4.17 -27.83 -17.71
CA GLN A 278 -5.40 -27.68 -16.93
C GLN A 278 -6.61 -27.45 -17.82
N LEU A 279 -6.52 -26.56 -18.80
CA LEU A 279 -7.59 -26.28 -19.77
C LEU A 279 -7.93 -27.50 -20.61
N MET A 280 -6.94 -28.22 -21.13
CA MET A 280 -7.14 -29.38 -22.00
C MET A 280 -7.90 -30.52 -21.31
N ARG A 281 -7.78 -30.66 -19.97
CA ARG A 281 -8.59 -31.64 -19.22
C ARG A 281 -10.09 -31.40 -19.32
N TYR A 282 -10.50 -30.15 -19.43
CA TYR A 282 -11.91 -29.78 -19.49
C TYR A 282 -12.46 -29.75 -20.93
N ILE A 283 -11.58 -29.45 -21.93
CA ILE A 283 -11.99 -29.42 -23.34
C ILE A 283 -12.33 -30.82 -23.88
N ASN A 284 -11.70 -31.89 -23.33
CA ASN A 284 -11.94 -33.26 -23.77
C ASN A 284 -13.31 -33.83 -23.33
N ASP A 285 -14.07 -33.13 -22.49
CA ASP A 285 -15.35 -33.57 -21.97
C ASP A 285 -16.57 -33.03 -22.73
N ASP A 286 -16.41 -32.57 -23.97
CA ASP A 286 -17.48 -31.99 -24.83
C ASP A 286 -18.22 -30.77 -24.22
N ASN A 287 -17.52 -30.02 -23.36
CA ASN A 287 -18.07 -28.84 -22.71
C ASN A 287 -17.51 -27.55 -23.31
N ASP A 288 -18.33 -26.52 -23.36
CA ASP A 288 -17.87 -25.16 -23.63
C ASP A 288 -17.23 -24.61 -22.34
N ILE A 289 -15.98 -24.16 -22.39
CA ILE A 289 -15.25 -23.66 -21.25
C ILE A 289 -15.27 -22.14 -21.25
N ILE A 290 -15.65 -21.56 -20.10
CA ILE A 290 -15.46 -20.14 -19.81
C ILE A 290 -14.39 -20.05 -18.71
N VAL A 291 -13.27 -19.41 -19.04
CA VAL A 291 -12.20 -19.12 -18.07
C VAL A 291 -12.54 -17.82 -17.37
N SER A 292 -12.61 -17.85 -16.05
CA SER A 292 -12.87 -16.68 -15.19
C SER A 292 -11.74 -16.50 -14.19
#